data_ac482178596c320bf025de3ef9fed027
#
_entry.id   ac482178596c320bf025de3ef9fed027
#
_cell.length_a   1.000
_cell.length_b   1.000
_cell.length_c   1.000
_cell.angle_alpha   90.00
_cell.angle_beta   90.00
_cell.angle_gamma   90.00
#
_symmetry.space_group_name_H-M   'P 1'
#
loop_
_entity.id
_entity.type
_entity.pdbx_description
1 polymer ?
#
loop_
_entity_poly.entity_id
_entity_poly.type
_entity_poly.pdbx_seq_one_letter_code
_entity_poly.pdbx_strand_id
1 'polypeptide(L)' 'MKFTIFTPTYNREGLLISLYESLKKQTFKDFEWLIVDDGSVDNTNETVQQFIKENILNISYYY' A
#
# COMPACT_ATOMS: atom_id res chain seq x y z
N MET A 1 18.95 -6.36 -4.98
CA MET A 1 18.32 -5.24 -5.71
C MET A 1 16.94 -4.95 -5.15
N LYS A 2 16.62 -3.68 -4.93
CA LYS A 2 15.34 -3.27 -4.37
C LYS A 2 14.39 -2.84 -5.48
N PHE A 3 13.14 -3.30 -5.39
CA PHE A 3 12.12 -2.94 -6.37
C PHE A 3 11.12 -1.98 -5.73
N THR A 4 10.51 -1.14 -6.55
CA THR A 4 9.42 -0.28 -6.14
C THR A 4 8.15 -0.74 -6.84
N ILE A 5 7.11 -1.05 -6.05
CA ILE A 5 5.80 -1.37 -6.58
C ILE A 5 4.97 -0.09 -6.50
N PHE A 6 4.60 0.46 -7.64
CA PHE A 6 3.89 1.72 -7.72
C PHE A 6 2.39 1.47 -7.92
N THR A 7 1.57 2.04 -7.05
CA THR A 7 0.12 1.88 -7.13
C THR A 7 -0.56 3.26 -7.05
N PRO A 8 -1.04 3.78 -8.16
CA PRO A 8 -1.89 4.96 -8.12
C PRO A 8 -3.28 4.52 -7.64
N THR A 9 -3.91 5.33 -6.77
CA THR A 9 -5.21 4.96 -6.22
C THR A 9 -6.12 6.16 -6.12
N TYR A 10 -7.43 5.90 -6.22
CA TYR A 10 -8.46 6.90 -6.00
C TYR A 10 -9.73 6.13 -5.60
N ASN A 11 -10.15 6.28 -4.35
CA ASN A 11 -11.35 5.62 -3.82
C ASN A 11 -11.34 4.11 -4.09
N ARG A 12 -10.18 3.47 -3.87
CA ARG A 12 -9.98 2.04 -4.14
C ARG A 12 -9.51 1.29 -2.91
N GLU A 13 -10.12 1.58 -1.76
CA GLU A 13 -9.74 0.96 -0.49
C GLU A 13 -9.75 -0.57 -0.59
N GLY A 14 -10.81 -1.16 -1.16
CA GLY A 14 -10.92 -2.60 -1.27
C GLY A 14 -9.80 -3.22 -2.10
N LEU A 15 -9.42 -2.55 -3.19
CA LEU A 15 -8.31 -3.01 -4.03
C LEU A 15 -6.99 -2.99 -3.25
N LEU A 16 -6.77 -1.92 -2.47
CA LEU A 16 -5.55 -1.81 -1.67
C LEU A 16 -5.46 -2.91 -0.62
N ILE A 17 -6.58 -3.25 0.01
CA ILE A 17 -6.62 -4.34 0.98
C ILE A 17 -6.23 -5.66 0.32
N SER A 18 -6.77 -5.94 -0.88
CA SER A 18 -6.44 -7.16 -1.62
C SER A 18 -4.96 -7.20 -1.98
N LEU A 19 -4.41 -6.07 -2.44
CA LEU A 19 -2.99 -5.99 -2.79
C LEU A 19 -2.12 -6.19 -1.56
N TYR A 20 -2.50 -5.59 -0.44
CA TYR A 20 -1.75 -5.72 0.80
C TYR A 20 -1.67 -7.19 1.23
N GLU A 21 -2.80 -7.90 1.18
CA GLU A 21 -2.81 -9.32 1.55
C GLU A 21 -1.93 -10.14 0.62
N SER A 22 -1.95 -9.84 -0.67
CA SER A 22 -1.09 -10.55 -1.63
C SER A 22 0.37 -10.29 -1.37
N LEU A 23 0.75 -9.03 -1.11
CA LEU A 23 2.14 -8.66 -0.89
C LEU A 23 2.68 -9.24 0.41
N LYS A 24 1.85 -9.37 1.43
CA LYS A 24 2.25 -10.00 2.69
C LYS A 24 2.63 -11.47 2.50
N LYS A 25 2.03 -12.14 1.54
CA LYS A 25 2.27 -13.56 1.28
C LYS A 25 3.54 -13.82 0.49
N GLN A 26 4.16 -12.78 -0.08
CA GLN A 26 5.39 -12.94 -0.84
C GLN A 26 6.53 -13.33 0.09
N THR A 27 7.35 -14.29 -0.34
CA THR A 27 8.55 -14.66 0.41
C THR A 27 9.64 -13.61 0.23
N PHE A 28 9.67 -12.97 -0.93
CA PHE A 28 10.64 -11.92 -1.23
C PHE A 28 10.06 -10.58 -0.77
N LYS A 29 10.76 -9.91 0.14
CA LYS A 29 10.28 -8.65 0.72
C LYS A 29 11.18 -7.45 0.42
N ASP A 30 12.16 -7.61 -0.46
CA ASP A 30 13.09 -6.52 -0.79
C ASP A 30 12.47 -5.56 -1.79
N PHE A 31 11.33 -4.96 -1.42
CA PHE A 31 10.66 -3.98 -2.25
C PHE A 31 10.03 -2.90 -1.38
N GLU A 32 9.77 -1.76 -2.01
CA GLU A 32 9.01 -0.66 -1.41
C GLU A 32 7.67 -0.57 -2.14
N TRP A 33 6.59 -0.43 -1.39
CA TRP A 33 5.27 -0.24 -1.97
C TRP A 33 4.95 1.25 -1.91
N LEU A 34 4.96 1.89 -3.08
CA LEU A 34 4.68 3.31 -3.19
C LEU A 34 3.23 3.50 -3.61
N ILE A 35 2.43 4.09 -2.74
CA ILE A 35 1.01 4.36 -3.00
C ILE A 35 0.84 5.85 -3.18
N VAL A 36 0.33 6.26 -4.33
CA VAL A 36 0.03 7.66 -4.62
C VAL A 36 -1.48 7.80 -4.72
N ASP A 37 -2.06 8.54 -3.79
CA ASP A 37 -3.51 8.73 -3.70
C ASP A 37 -3.91 10.04 -4.35
N ASP A 38 -4.78 9.97 -5.34
CA ASP A 38 -5.23 11.12 -6.11
C ASP A 38 -6.51 11.72 -5.51
N GLY A 39 -6.50 11.94 -4.19
CA GLY A 39 -7.58 12.65 -3.52
C GLY A 39 -8.76 11.78 -3.09
N SER A 40 -8.50 10.54 -2.64
CA SER A 40 -9.57 9.67 -2.17
C SER A 40 -10.36 10.31 -1.03
N VAL A 41 -11.67 10.11 -1.06
CA VAL A 41 -12.58 10.61 -0.02
C VAL A 41 -13.16 9.47 0.83
N ASP A 42 -12.79 8.23 0.55
CA ASP A 42 -13.17 7.07 1.36
C ASP A 42 -12.16 6.88 2.50
N ASN A 43 -12.10 5.69 3.07
CA ASN A 43 -11.20 5.39 4.18
C ASN A 43 -9.82 4.93 3.73
N THR A 44 -9.43 5.24 2.50
CA THR A 44 -8.14 4.79 1.95
C THR A 44 -6.96 5.22 2.83
N ASN A 45 -6.94 6.48 3.26
CA ASN A 45 -5.84 6.97 4.08
C ASN A 45 -5.74 6.20 5.40
N GLU A 46 -6.87 6.03 6.08
CA GLU A 46 -6.87 5.31 7.37
C GLU A 46 -6.41 3.87 7.19
N THR A 47 -6.87 3.22 6.11
CA THR A 47 -6.49 1.85 5.80
C THR A 47 -4.99 1.72 5.56
N VAL A 48 -4.43 2.62 4.77
CA VAL A 48 -2.99 2.59 4.47
C VAL A 48 -2.18 2.89 5.72
N GLN A 49 -2.62 3.82 6.56
CA GLN A 49 -1.92 4.12 7.81
C GLN A 49 -1.90 2.90 8.71
N GLN A 50 -2.97 2.09 8.70
CA GLN A 50 -3.00 0.86 9.46
C GLN A 50 -1.98 -0.15 8.92
N PHE A 51 -1.82 -0.26 7.59
CA PHE A 51 -0.81 -1.11 6.98
C PHE A 51 0.60 -0.69 7.43
N ILE A 52 0.87 0.60 7.41
CA ILE A 52 2.17 1.14 7.81
C ILE A 52 2.44 0.82 9.29
N LYS A 53 1.42 0.95 10.12
CA LYS A 53 1.54 0.71 11.56
C LYS A 53 1.87 -0.74 11.86
N GLU A 54 1.40 -1.67 11.04
CA GLU A 54 1.72 -3.10 11.23
C GLU A 54 3.19 -3.40 10.95
N ASN A 55 3.85 -2.55 10.18
CA ASN A 55 5.28 -2.64 9.91
C ASN A 55 5.73 -3.99 9.34
N ILE A 56 4.90 -4.59 8.49
CA ILE A 56 5.22 -5.85 7.80
C ILE A 56 5.91 -5.56 6.48
N LEU A 57 5.46 -4.50 5.77
CA LEU A 57 5.99 -4.09 4.47
C LEU A 57 6.53 -2.68 4.56
N ASN A 58 7.46 -2.37 3.66
CA ASN A 58 7.99 -1.01 3.52
C ASN A 58 7.04 -0.23 2.61
N ILE A 59 6.22 0.63 3.19
CA ILE A 59 5.17 1.35 2.47
C ILE A 59 5.40 2.85 2.55
N SER A 60 5.32 3.53 1.40
CA SER A 60 5.30 4.99 1.32
C SER A 60 3.96 5.42 0.73
N TYR A 61 3.32 6.36 1.36
CA TYR A 61 1.98 6.81 0.97
C TYR A 61 1.97 8.32 0.78
N TYR A 62 1.51 8.77 -0.37
CA TYR A 62 1.40 10.19 -0.72
C TYR A 62 -0.03 10.50 -1.13
N TYR A 63 -0.62 11.47 -0.48
CA TYR A 63 -1.99 11.91 -0.73
C TYR A 63 -2.04 13.04 -1.74
#